data_d154327494a75bac7f482570e1c5b7e0
#
_entry.id   d154327494a75bac7f482570e1c5b7e0
#
_cell.length_a   1.000
_cell.length_b   1.000
_cell.length_c   1.000
_cell.angle_alpha   90.00
_cell.angle_beta   90.00
_cell.angle_gamma   90.00
#
_symmetry.space_group_name_H-M   'P 1'
#
loop_
_entity.id
_entity.type
_entity.pdbx_description
1 polymer ?
#
loop_
_entity_poly.entity_id
_entity_poly.type
_entity_poly.pdbx_seq_one_letter_code
_entity_poly.pdbx_strand_id
1 'polypeptide(L)'
;ARVAATEARFDQLAAGTRTIVVNHFPLRADLAVLPRIPRFTIWCGTTRTADWHTRYRADVVVSGHLHMRSTRWRDGVRFEEVSLGYPAQWQQSKTVDDYLRPILPAPPPVAGWGEDATVLRHW
;
A
#
# COMPACT_ATOMS: atom_id res chain seq x y z
N ALA A 1 17.08 12.59 4.15
CA ALA A 1 17.29 13.16 2.81
C ALA A 1 16.19 12.77 1.82
N ARG A 2 15.92 11.46 1.55
CA ARG A 2 14.95 11.03 0.51
C ARG A 2 13.52 11.47 0.77
N VAL A 3 13.02 11.34 2.00
CA VAL A 3 11.66 11.78 2.37
C VAL A 3 11.46 13.26 2.03
N ALA A 4 12.33 14.14 2.50
CA ALA A 4 12.23 15.58 2.23
C ALA A 4 12.30 15.92 0.74
N ALA A 5 13.14 15.20 -0.04
CA ALA A 5 13.22 15.40 -1.47
C ALA A 5 11.93 14.98 -2.20
N THR A 6 11.27 13.93 -1.73
CA THR A 6 9.98 13.49 -2.27
C THR A 6 8.87 14.49 -1.90
N GLU A 7 8.84 14.92 -0.66
CA GLU A 7 7.89 15.95 -0.19
C GLU A 7 8.00 17.24 -1.01
N ALA A 8 9.22 17.71 -1.25
CA ALA A 8 9.45 18.91 -2.08
C ALA A 8 8.93 18.75 -3.53
N ARG A 9 8.90 17.53 -4.07
CA ARG A 9 8.29 17.27 -5.38
C ARG A 9 6.76 17.24 -5.30
N PHE A 10 6.20 16.63 -4.29
CA PHE A 10 4.75 16.61 -4.08
C PHE A 10 4.20 18.02 -3.84
N ASP A 11 4.94 18.87 -3.12
CA ASP A 11 4.54 20.25 -2.84
C ASP A 11 4.49 21.14 -4.11
N GLN A 12 5.12 20.70 -5.21
CA GLN A 12 5.05 21.35 -6.52
C GLN A 12 3.84 20.95 -7.36
N LEU A 13 3.06 19.95 -6.93
CA LEU A 13 1.86 19.54 -7.67
C LEU A 13 0.82 20.65 -7.66
N ALA A 14 0.13 20.82 -8.79
CA ALA A 14 -0.96 21.76 -8.91
C ALA A 14 -2.05 21.51 -7.86
N ALA A 15 -2.70 22.57 -7.39
CA ALA A 15 -3.81 22.45 -6.45
C ALA A 15 -4.90 21.52 -7.00
N GLY A 16 -5.40 20.62 -6.14
CA GLY A 16 -6.43 19.66 -6.53
C GLY A 16 -5.93 18.41 -7.27
N THR A 17 -4.64 18.33 -7.61
CA THR A 17 -4.07 17.11 -8.24
C THR A 17 -4.30 15.90 -7.36
N ARG A 18 -4.94 14.85 -7.94
CA ARG A 18 -5.06 13.54 -7.31
C ARG A 18 -3.82 12.73 -7.61
N THR A 19 -3.40 11.87 -6.67
CA THR A 19 -2.17 11.10 -6.81
C THR A 19 -2.38 9.61 -6.69
N ILE A 20 -1.50 8.84 -7.29
CA ILE A 20 -1.25 7.44 -6.96
C ILE A 20 0.15 7.41 -6.33
N VAL A 21 0.22 7.07 -5.05
CA VAL A 21 1.49 7.01 -4.34
C VAL A 21 2.01 5.59 -4.38
N VAL A 22 3.17 5.40 -5.01
CA VAL A 22 3.84 4.09 -5.07
C VAL A 22 5.11 4.16 -4.24
N ASN A 23 5.24 3.29 -3.26
CA ASN A 23 6.41 3.20 -2.40
C ASN A 23 6.76 1.74 -2.11
N HIS A 24 8.04 1.44 -1.89
CA HIS A 24 8.44 0.09 -1.54
C HIS A 24 7.88 -0.35 -0.18
N PHE A 25 7.99 0.51 0.82
CA PHE A 25 7.47 0.24 2.17
C PHE A 25 6.06 0.79 2.34
N PRO A 26 5.23 0.21 3.22
CA PRO A 26 4.00 0.84 3.66
C PRO A 26 4.24 2.26 4.18
N LEU A 27 3.35 3.20 3.88
CA LEU A 27 3.47 4.57 4.36
C LEU A 27 3.23 4.70 5.86
N ARG A 28 2.44 3.79 6.44
CA ARG A 28 1.93 3.85 7.82
C ARG A 28 2.40 2.65 8.63
N ALA A 29 2.75 2.88 9.88
CA ALA A 29 3.21 1.84 10.79
C ALA A 29 2.13 0.77 11.10
N ASP A 30 0.85 1.18 11.17
CA ASP A 30 -0.27 0.26 11.39
C ASP A 30 -0.55 -0.68 10.20
N LEU A 31 0.01 -0.36 9.03
CA LEU A 31 -0.04 -1.23 7.84
C LEU A 31 1.19 -2.13 7.71
N ALA A 32 2.26 -1.85 8.45
CA ALA A 32 3.51 -2.60 8.43
C ALA A 32 3.50 -3.75 9.44
N VAL A 33 2.40 -4.53 9.49
CA VAL A 33 2.25 -5.62 10.45
C VAL A 33 2.84 -6.91 9.91
N LEU A 34 3.76 -7.53 10.65
CA LEU A 34 4.39 -8.80 10.35
C LEU A 34 4.12 -9.81 11.48
N PRO A 35 3.02 -10.56 11.44
CA PRO A 35 2.59 -11.41 12.57
C PRO A 35 3.62 -12.45 13.00
N ARG A 36 4.39 -13.00 12.06
CA ARG A 36 5.39 -14.05 12.34
C ARG A 36 6.72 -13.49 12.86
N ILE A 37 7.05 -12.26 12.50
CA ILE A 37 8.34 -11.63 12.80
C ILE A 37 8.15 -10.14 13.17
N PRO A 38 7.39 -9.83 14.22
CA PRO A 38 7.00 -8.45 14.54
C PRO A 38 8.18 -7.50 14.75
N ARG A 39 9.33 -8.00 15.17
CA ARG A 39 10.55 -7.18 15.36
C ARG A 39 11.04 -6.53 14.05
N PHE A 40 10.77 -7.14 12.90
CA PHE A 40 11.19 -6.58 11.61
C PHE A 40 10.36 -5.39 11.17
N THR A 41 9.24 -5.11 11.82
CA THR A 41 8.40 -3.95 11.51
C THR A 41 9.17 -2.63 11.57
N ILE A 42 10.15 -2.50 12.44
CA ILE A 42 11.00 -1.30 12.58
C ILE A 42 11.82 -0.99 11.32
N TRP A 43 12.02 -1.98 10.43
CA TRP A 43 12.74 -1.82 9.17
C TRP A 43 11.79 -1.56 7.98
N CYS A 44 10.48 -1.52 8.21
CA CYS A 44 9.47 -1.48 7.16
C CYS A 44 9.00 -0.06 6.83
N GLY A 45 9.86 0.93 6.91
CA GLY A 45 9.53 2.28 6.51
C GLY A 45 9.87 3.36 7.55
N THR A 46 9.11 4.43 7.54
CA THR A 46 9.29 5.58 8.45
C THR A 46 7.94 6.18 8.81
N THR A 47 7.80 6.66 10.03
CA THR A 47 6.60 7.38 10.49
C THR A 47 6.40 8.74 9.79
N ARG A 48 7.44 9.27 9.15
CA ARG A 48 7.39 10.55 8.43
C ARG A 48 6.49 10.54 7.20
N THR A 49 6.10 9.37 6.71
CA THR A 49 5.23 9.21 5.53
C THR A 49 3.77 8.92 5.90
N ALA A 50 3.46 8.88 7.20
CA ALA A 50 2.18 8.38 7.70
C ALA A 50 0.96 9.18 7.20
N ASP A 51 1.10 10.45 6.91
CA ASP A 51 0.04 11.34 6.43
C ASP A 51 0.06 11.61 4.91
N TRP A 52 0.99 11.03 4.17
CA TRP A 52 1.15 11.32 2.74
C TRP A 52 -0.10 11.03 1.92
N HIS A 53 -0.86 10.00 2.29
CA HIS A 53 -2.08 9.60 1.59
C HIS A 53 -3.16 10.70 1.64
N THR A 54 -3.28 11.40 2.75
CA THR A 54 -4.22 12.53 2.91
C THR A 54 -3.60 13.84 2.44
N ARG A 55 -2.37 14.13 2.87
CA ARG A 55 -1.65 15.35 2.54
C ARG A 55 -1.50 15.56 1.04
N TYR A 56 -1.24 14.50 0.29
CA TYR A 56 -1.04 14.56 -1.16
C TYR A 56 -2.23 13.99 -1.95
N ARG A 57 -3.40 13.90 -1.34
CA ARG A 57 -4.67 13.55 -2.00
C ARG A 57 -4.58 12.26 -2.81
N ALA A 58 -4.04 11.21 -2.21
CA ALA A 58 -3.94 9.93 -2.88
C ALA A 58 -5.31 9.28 -3.11
N ASP A 59 -5.56 8.79 -4.30
CA ASP A 59 -6.67 7.88 -4.61
C ASP A 59 -6.36 6.45 -4.15
N VAL A 60 -5.10 6.08 -4.30
CA VAL A 60 -4.59 4.79 -3.87
C VAL A 60 -3.11 4.88 -3.51
N VAL A 61 -2.74 4.12 -2.51
CA VAL A 61 -1.34 3.91 -2.13
C VAL A 61 -0.97 2.47 -2.44
N VAL A 62 0.11 2.28 -3.17
CA VAL A 62 0.64 0.97 -3.54
C VAL A 62 1.96 0.75 -2.81
N SER A 63 2.08 -0.37 -2.13
CA SER A 63 3.31 -0.78 -1.47
C SER A 63 3.61 -2.26 -1.67
N GLY A 64 4.81 -2.66 -1.33
CA GLY A 64 5.25 -4.03 -1.31
C GLY A 64 5.94 -4.39 -0.01
N HIS A 65 7.04 -5.15 -0.10
CA HIS A 65 7.93 -5.51 0.99
C HIS A 65 7.41 -6.56 1.98
N LEU A 66 6.14 -6.48 2.38
CA LEU A 66 5.62 -7.34 3.47
C LEU A 66 5.32 -8.77 3.03
N HIS A 67 5.20 -9.03 1.73
CA HIS A 67 4.78 -10.32 1.16
C HIS A 67 3.43 -10.82 1.73
N MET A 68 2.50 -9.91 1.95
CA MET A 68 1.21 -10.19 2.60
C MET A 68 0.00 -9.78 1.76
N ARG A 69 0.12 -9.63 0.48
CA ARG A 69 -0.94 -9.27 -0.48
C ARG A 69 -2.28 -8.90 0.17
N SER A 70 -2.49 -7.62 0.42
CA SER A 70 -3.67 -7.15 1.11
C SER A 70 -4.21 -5.86 0.51
N THR A 71 -5.51 -5.67 0.64
CA THR A 71 -6.18 -4.38 0.42
C THR A 71 -6.66 -3.87 1.76
N ARG A 72 -6.33 -2.66 2.10
CA ARG A 72 -6.71 -2.01 3.35
C ARG A 72 -7.20 -0.60 3.07
N TRP A 73 -8.05 -0.09 3.95
CA TRP A 73 -8.59 1.26 3.85
C TRP A 73 -8.20 2.05 5.10
N ARG A 74 -7.78 3.29 4.90
CA ARG A 74 -7.50 4.25 5.98
C ARG A 74 -7.86 5.63 5.49
N ASP A 75 -8.60 6.38 6.28
CA ASP A 75 -8.98 7.77 5.95
C ASP A 75 -9.64 7.87 4.55
N GLY A 76 -10.45 6.89 4.17
CA GLY A 76 -11.10 6.82 2.85
C GLY A 76 -10.16 6.49 1.68
N VAL A 77 -8.88 6.25 1.92
CA VAL A 77 -7.89 5.92 0.90
C VAL A 77 -7.60 4.42 0.89
N ARG A 78 -7.52 3.85 -0.29
CA ARG A 78 -7.19 2.45 -0.50
C ARG A 78 -5.68 2.23 -0.48
N PHE A 79 -5.24 1.26 0.30
CA PHE A 79 -3.85 0.80 0.37
C PHE A 79 -3.75 -0.62 -0.18
N GLU A 80 -2.93 -0.79 -1.21
CA GLU A 80 -2.68 -2.08 -1.86
C GLU A 80 -1.25 -2.55 -1.56
N GLU A 81 -1.13 -3.65 -0.84
CA GLU A 81 0.13 -4.37 -0.73
C GLU A 81 0.20 -5.39 -1.86
N VAL A 82 1.14 -5.22 -2.79
CA VAL A 82 1.18 -5.93 -4.06
C VAL A 82 2.41 -6.82 -4.22
N SER A 83 3.08 -7.15 -3.13
CA SER A 83 4.28 -8.01 -3.20
C SER A 83 4.01 -9.29 -3.98
N LEU A 84 4.93 -9.63 -4.87
CA LEU A 84 4.92 -10.92 -5.54
C LEU A 84 5.35 -12.05 -4.59
N GLY A 85 6.18 -11.71 -3.59
CA GLY A 85 6.76 -12.69 -2.68
C GLY A 85 7.94 -13.46 -3.27
N TYR A 86 8.42 -14.44 -2.52
CA TYR A 86 9.49 -15.32 -2.99
C TYR A 86 8.93 -16.44 -3.87
N PRO A 87 9.74 -17.01 -4.78
CA PRO A 87 9.31 -18.14 -5.63
C PRO A 87 8.69 -19.31 -4.85
N ALA A 88 9.18 -19.59 -3.64
CA ALA A 88 8.63 -20.63 -2.77
C ALA A 88 7.19 -20.35 -2.27
N GLN A 89 6.72 -19.11 -2.41
CA GLN A 89 5.37 -18.71 -2.04
C GLN A 89 4.40 -18.75 -3.23
N TRP A 90 4.91 -18.98 -4.43
CA TRP A 90 4.08 -19.01 -5.63
C TRP A 90 3.36 -20.33 -5.76
N GLN A 91 2.11 -20.27 -6.21
CA GLN A 91 1.32 -21.47 -6.51
C GLN A 91 1.54 -21.84 -7.98
N GLN A 92 1.94 -23.07 -8.25
CA GLN A 92 2.18 -23.58 -9.62
C GLN A 92 0.92 -23.56 -10.51
N SER A 93 -0.25 -23.57 -9.90
CA SER A 93 -1.54 -23.50 -10.61
C SER A 93 -1.93 -22.09 -11.05
N LYS A 94 -1.18 -21.06 -10.65
CA LYS A 94 -1.46 -19.66 -10.95
C LYS A 94 -0.57 -19.15 -12.09
N THR A 95 -1.13 -18.24 -12.86
CA THR A 95 -0.44 -17.50 -13.91
C THR A 95 0.03 -16.14 -13.39
N VAL A 96 0.79 -15.41 -14.19
CA VAL A 96 1.21 -14.04 -13.85
C VAL A 96 -0.01 -13.13 -13.59
N ASP A 97 -1.07 -13.29 -14.39
CA ASP A 97 -2.29 -12.47 -14.27
C ASP A 97 -2.97 -12.61 -12.92
N ASP A 98 -2.88 -13.78 -12.29
CA ASP A 98 -3.43 -14.02 -10.95
C ASP A 98 -2.69 -13.21 -9.86
N TYR A 99 -1.48 -12.78 -10.14
CA TYR A 99 -0.66 -11.97 -9.23
C TYR A 99 -0.74 -10.47 -9.51
N LEU A 100 -1.24 -10.07 -10.68
CA LEU A 100 -1.45 -8.67 -10.98
C LEU A 100 -2.62 -8.10 -10.18
N ARG A 101 -2.50 -6.84 -9.82
CA ARG A 101 -3.55 -6.12 -9.12
C ARG A 101 -3.93 -4.87 -9.91
N PRO A 102 -5.15 -4.79 -10.47
CA PRO A 102 -5.64 -3.57 -11.08
C PRO A 102 -5.70 -2.44 -10.06
N ILE A 103 -5.05 -1.33 -10.37
CA ILE A 103 -5.03 -0.14 -9.50
C ILE A 103 -6.11 0.84 -9.94
N LEU A 104 -6.27 1.03 -11.26
CA LEU A 104 -7.30 1.88 -11.82
C LEU A 104 -8.07 1.14 -12.94
N PRO A 105 -9.39 1.37 -13.04
CA PRO A 105 -10.24 2.08 -12.08
C PRO A 105 -10.26 1.40 -10.73
N ALA A 106 -10.49 2.17 -9.66
CA ALA A 106 -10.64 1.57 -8.34
C ALA A 106 -11.79 0.57 -8.34
N PRO A 107 -11.61 -0.66 -7.84
CA PRO A 107 -12.74 -1.54 -7.63
C PRO A 107 -13.73 -0.87 -6.67
N PRO A 108 -15.03 -1.04 -6.87
CA PRO A 108 -16.03 -0.47 -5.97
C PRO A 108 -15.77 -0.98 -4.54
N PRO A 109 -16.03 -0.16 -3.51
CA PRO A 109 -16.01 -0.62 -2.14
C PRO A 109 -16.92 -1.83 -2.00
N VAL A 110 -16.43 -2.88 -1.35
CA VAL A 110 -17.30 -4.03 -1.05
C VAL A 110 -18.27 -3.63 0.05
N ALA A 111 -19.55 -3.85 -0.17
CA ALA A 111 -20.59 -3.52 0.82
C ALA A 111 -20.27 -4.17 2.18
N GLY A 112 -20.31 -3.38 3.24
CA GLY A 112 -20.01 -3.82 4.61
C GLY A 112 -18.54 -3.63 5.04
N TRP A 113 -17.69 -3.06 4.20
CA TRP A 113 -16.33 -2.69 4.61
C TRP A 113 -16.34 -1.28 5.21
N GLY A 114 -16.05 -1.20 6.50
CA GLY A 114 -15.83 0.08 7.19
C GLY A 114 -14.50 0.73 6.77
N GLU A 115 -14.27 1.95 7.24
CA GLU A 115 -13.07 2.75 6.91
C GLU A 115 -11.74 2.05 7.23
N ASP A 116 -11.75 1.05 8.09
CA ASP A 116 -10.56 0.29 8.52
C ASP A 116 -10.55 -1.16 8.03
N ALA A 117 -11.32 -1.46 6.99
CA ALA A 117 -11.37 -2.81 6.45
C ALA A 117 -10.00 -3.31 5.97
N THR A 118 -9.75 -4.58 6.22
CA THR A 118 -8.57 -5.30 5.71
C THR A 118 -9.03 -6.55 4.98
N VAL A 119 -8.59 -6.71 3.74
CA VAL A 119 -8.82 -7.93 2.98
C VAL A 119 -7.48 -8.56 2.63
N LEU A 120 -7.26 -9.75 3.14
CA LEU A 120 -6.10 -10.56 2.76
C LEU A 120 -6.40 -11.28 1.44
N ARG A 121 -5.50 -11.09 0.49
CA ARG A 121 -5.52 -11.82 -0.78
C ARG A 121 -4.47 -12.91 -0.70
N HIS A 122 -4.92 -14.14 -0.52
CA HIS A 122 -4.00 -15.26 -0.43
C HIS A 122 -3.26 -15.48 -1.76
N TRP A 123 -2.06 -15.99 -1.62
CA TRP A 123 -1.19 -16.42 -2.72
C TRP A 123 -1.84 -17.48 -3.58
#